data_d38fbe83d88751c07fe200a36a24875a
#
_entry.id   d38fbe83d88751c07fe200a36a24875a
#
_cell.length_a   1.000
_cell.length_b   1.000
_cell.length_c   1.000
_cell.angle_alpha   90.00
_cell.angle_beta   90.00
_cell.angle_gamma   90.00
#
_symmetry.space_group_name_H-M   'P 1'
#
loop_
_entity.id
_entity.type
_entity.pdbx_description
1 polymer ?
#
loop_
_entity_poly.entity_id
_entity_poly.type
_entity_poly.pdbx_seq_one_letter_code
_entity_poly.pdbx_strand_id
1 'polypeptide(L)'
;MRKILVTSALPYANGFIHLGHLLEHIQTDIWVRAMKALGHQVTYVCADDAHGTAIMMKAEESGVSPEKFIADIKASHEKDFAGFLIGYDNYYTTHSPRSEERRVGK
;
A
#
# COMPACT_ATOMS: atom_id res chain seq x y z
N MET A 1 13.17 -11.32 21.90
CA MET A 1 12.29 -11.20 20.74
C MET A 1 11.31 -10.03 20.92
N ARG A 2 11.13 -9.25 19.89
CA ARG A 2 10.14 -8.17 19.88
C ARG A 2 9.04 -8.46 18.88
N LYS A 3 7.87 -7.88 19.12
CA LYS A 3 6.78 -7.81 18.15
C LYS A 3 6.84 -6.44 17.51
N ILE A 4 7.05 -6.38 16.20
CA ILE A 4 7.29 -5.14 15.46
C ILE A 4 6.24 -4.99 14.38
N LEU A 5 5.57 -3.85 14.36
CA LEU A 5 4.67 -3.47 13.25
C LEU A 5 5.39 -2.45 12.39
N VAL A 6 5.46 -2.74 11.10
CA VAL A 6 6.19 -1.91 10.13
C VAL A 6 5.24 -1.47 9.02
N THR A 7 5.39 -0.22 8.62
CA THR A 7 4.73 0.30 7.42
C THR A 7 5.71 1.17 6.64
N SER A 8 5.49 1.26 5.34
CA SER A 8 6.19 2.21 4.47
C SER A 8 5.23 3.30 4.04
N ALA A 9 5.74 4.36 3.41
CA ALA A 9 4.89 5.45 2.94
C ALA A 9 3.84 4.91 1.97
N LEU A 10 2.59 5.30 2.19
CA LEU A 10 1.48 4.84 1.37
C LEU A 10 1.52 5.49 0.00
N PRO A 11 1.59 4.70 -1.10
CA PRO A 11 1.54 5.29 -2.44
C PRO A 11 0.18 5.93 -2.69
N TYR A 12 0.18 7.11 -3.29
CA TYR A 12 -1.08 7.75 -3.67
C TYR A 12 -1.68 7.05 -4.89
N ALA A 13 -2.96 6.71 -4.81
CA ALA A 13 -3.63 5.88 -5.82
C ALA A 13 -4.07 6.70 -7.05
N ASN A 14 -3.20 7.58 -7.55
CA ASN A 14 -3.49 8.41 -8.72
C ASN A 14 -2.69 8.02 -9.97
N GLY A 15 -1.87 6.97 -9.89
CA GLY A 15 -1.06 6.55 -11.01
C GLY A 15 -0.18 5.36 -10.70
N PHE A 16 0.71 5.05 -11.61
CA PHE A 16 1.60 3.91 -11.49
C PHE A 16 2.71 4.18 -10.47
N ILE A 17 3.27 3.10 -9.95
CA ILE A 17 4.44 3.15 -9.08
C ILE A 17 5.62 3.71 -9.86
N HIS A 18 6.39 4.60 -9.25
CA HIS A 18 7.65 5.07 -9.79
C HIS A 18 8.83 4.60 -8.95
N LEU A 19 10.04 4.88 -9.43
CA LEU A 19 11.28 4.39 -8.82
C LEU A 19 11.42 4.81 -7.35
N GLY A 20 10.98 6.02 -7.00
CA GLY A 20 11.03 6.48 -5.61
C GLY A 20 10.19 5.62 -4.66
N HIS A 21 9.00 5.22 -5.10
CA HIS A 21 8.15 4.30 -4.33
C HIS A 21 8.85 2.95 -4.15
N LEU A 22 9.39 2.41 -5.23
CA LEU A 22 10.06 1.11 -5.20
C LEU A 22 11.25 1.13 -4.24
N LEU A 23 12.06 2.18 -4.30
CA LEU A 23 13.24 2.29 -3.43
C LEU A 23 12.86 2.20 -1.96
N GLU A 24 11.89 2.97 -1.53
CA GLU A 24 11.45 2.96 -0.13
C GLU A 24 10.89 1.60 0.29
N HIS A 25 10.02 1.02 -0.52
CA HIS A 25 9.39 -0.25 -0.19
C HIS A 25 10.38 -1.41 -0.20
N ILE A 26 11.34 -1.41 -1.12
CA ILE A 26 12.41 -2.41 -1.16
C ILE A 26 13.29 -2.29 0.09
N GLN A 27 13.69 -1.08 0.46
CA GLN A 27 14.50 -0.86 1.66
C GLN A 27 13.78 -1.31 2.92
N THR A 28 12.49 -1.02 3.02
CA THR A 28 11.67 -1.46 4.15
C THR A 28 11.58 -2.98 4.21
N ASP A 29 11.38 -3.63 3.06
CA ASP A 29 11.31 -5.08 2.99
C ASP A 29 12.62 -5.74 3.41
N ILE A 30 13.75 -5.18 3.00
CA ILE A 30 15.06 -5.67 3.42
C ILE A 30 15.20 -5.60 4.94
N TRP A 31 14.82 -4.49 5.54
CA TRP A 31 14.85 -4.32 6.99
C TRP A 31 13.94 -5.34 7.68
N VAL A 32 12.73 -5.54 7.16
CA VAL A 32 11.78 -6.53 7.70
C VAL A 32 12.39 -7.94 7.67
N ARG A 33 12.99 -8.32 6.54
CA ARG A 33 13.63 -9.64 6.40
C ARG A 33 14.78 -9.80 7.39
N ALA A 34 15.57 -8.75 7.59
CA ALA A 34 16.67 -8.77 8.54
C ALA A 34 16.17 -8.97 9.97
N MET A 35 15.11 -8.27 10.35
CA MET A 35 14.54 -8.39 11.70
C MET A 35 13.92 -9.76 11.93
N LYS A 36 13.27 -10.33 10.93
CA LYS A 36 12.77 -11.71 11.02
C LYS A 36 13.91 -12.71 11.19
N ALA A 37 15.00 -12.54 10.46
CA ALA A 37 16.19 -13.39 10.56
C ALA A 37 16.84 -13.31 11.95
N LEU A 38 16.73 -12.17 12.63
CA LEU A 38 17.20 -11.98 13.99
C LEU A 38 16.26 -12.55 15.06
N GLY A 39 15.16 -13.15 14.65
CA GLY A 39 14.22 -13.80 15.56
C GLY A 39 13.09 -12.93 16.07
N HIS A 40 12.92 -11.73 15.53
CA HIS A 40 11.78 -10.88 15.88
C HIS A 40 10.53 -11.28 15.12
N GLN A 41 9.37 -11.04 15.74
CA GLN A 41 8.08 -11.21 15.07
C GLN A 41 7.71 -9.88 14.41
N VAL A 42 7.74 -9.84 13.08
CA VAL A 42 7.52 -8.61 12.31
C VAL A 42 6.30 -8.76 11.44
N THR A 43 5.41 -7.77 11.52
CA THR A 43 4.25 -7.66 10.64
C THR A 43 4.42 -6.42 9.77
N TYR A 44 4.43 -6.60 8.47
CA TYR A 44 4.61 -5.52 7.50
C TYR A 44 3.29 -5.28 6.77
N VAL A 45 2.73 -4.10 6.96
CA VAL A 45 1.46 -3.71 6.35
C VAL A 45 1.63 -2.40 5.58
N CYS A 46 0.89 -2.25 4.51
CA CYS A 46 0.83 -1.01 3.76
C CYS A 46 -0.54 -0.92 3.07
N ALA A 47 -0.79 0.20 2.42
CA ALA A 47 -2.02 0.44 1.69
C ALA A 47 -1.78 1.53 0.65
N ASP A 48 -2.69 1.64 -0.34
CA ASP A 48 -2.75 2.81 -1.19
C ASP A 48 -3.50 3.93 -0.46
N ASP A 49 -2.98 5.15 -0.56
CA ASP A 49 -3.71 6.34 -0.15
C ASP A 49 -4.70 6.69 -1.26
N ALA A 50 -5.98 6.46 -1.01
CA ALA A 50 -7.03 6.50 -2.02
C ALA A 50 -8.04 7.63 -1.82
N HIS A 51 -7.68 8.67 -1.11
CA HIS A 51 -8.54 9.83 -0.89
C HIS A 51 -8.00 11.08 -1.58
N GLY A 52 -8.90 11.96 -1.99
CA GLY A 52 -8.56 13.26 -2.56
C GLY A 52 -9.20 13.52 -3.92
N THR A 53 -9.29 14.80 -4.27
CA THR A 53 -9.92 15.24 -5.53
C THR A 53 -9.14 14.82 -6.77
N ALA A 54 -7.81 14.71 -6.67
CA ALA A 54 -6.98 14.30 -7.80
C ALA A 54 -7.35 12.91 -8.31
N ILE A 55 -7.68 11.98 -7.41
CA ILE A 55 -8.12 10.64 -7.78
C ILE A 55 -9.47 10.69 -8.49
N MET A 56 -10.40 11.48 -7.96
CA MET A 56 -11.72 11.64 -8.57
C MET A 56 -11.63 12.22 -9.98
N MET A 57 -10.77 13.22 -10.17
CA MET A 57 -10.56 13.83 -11.48
C MET A 57 -9.95 12.84 -12.47
N LYS A 58 -8.98 12.07 -12.03
CA LYS A 58 -8.36 11.04 -12.87
C LYS A 58 -9.33 9.94 -13.27
N ALA A 59 -10.18 9.53 -12.36
CA ALA A 59 -11.21 8.53 -12.63
C ALA A 59 -12.20 9.06 -13.68
N GLU A 60 -12.62 10.31 -13.56
CA GLU A 60 -13.51 10.95 -14.51
C GLU A 60 -12.88 11.05 -15.91
N GLU A 61 -11.63 11.47 -15.99
CA GLU A 61 -10.87 11.51 -17.24
C GLU A 61 -10.78 10.14 -17.91
N SER A 62 -10.67 9.08 -17.12
CA SER A 62 -10.59 7.70 -17.61
C SER A 62 -11.96 7.10 -17.95
N GLY A 63 -13.04 7.78 -17.61
CA GLY A 63 -14.39 7.31 -17.89
C GLY A 63 -14.83 6.15 -17.01
N VAL A 64 -14.27 6.00 -15.83
CA VAL A 64 -14.60 4.93 -14.87
C VAL A 64 -15.01 5.54 -13.54
N SER A 65 -15.66 4.73 -12.69
CA SER A 65 -16.00 5.18 -11.35
C SER A 65 -14.74 5.32 -10.49
N PRO A 66 -14.76 6.19 -9.47
CA PRO A 66 -13.63 6.29 -8.56
C PRO A 66 -13.26 4.97 -7.91
N GLU A 67 -14.24 4.16 -7.53
CA GLU A 67 -14.02 2.85 -6.91
C GLU A 67 -13.30 1.89 -7.85
N LYS A 68 -13.68 1.86 -9.12
CA LYS A 68 -13.02 1.02 -10.12
C LYS A 68 -11.59 1.52 -10.38
N PHE A 69 -11.40 2.83 -10.49
CA PHE A 69 -10.08 3.43 -10.69
C PHE A 69 -9.15 3.04 -9.56
N ILE A 70 -9.60 3.18 -8.31
CA ILE A 70 -8.83 2.84 -7.12
C ILE A 70 -8.47 1.35 -7.11
N ALA A 71 -9.44 0.49 -7.44
CA ALA A 71 -9.21 -0.96 -7.48
C ALA A 71 -8.18 -1.34 -8.53
N ASP A 72 -8.25 -0.74 -9.72
CA ASP A 72 -7.31 -1.02 -10.80
C ASP A 72 -5.90 -0.56 -10.45
N ILE A 73 -5.77 0.61 -9.85
CA ILE A 73 -4.47 1.15 -9.41
C ILE A 73 -3.89 0.27 -8.30
N LYS A 74 -4.71 -0.15 -7.34
CA LYS A 74 -4.26 -1.05 -6.27
C LYS A 74 -3.71 -2.36 -6.83
N ALA A 75 -4.42 -2.95 -7.79
CA ALA A 75 -3.96 -4.19 -8.44
C ALA A 75 -2.62 -3.99 -9.16
N SER A 76 -2.45 -2.83 -9.83
CA SER A 76 -1.19 -2.47 -10.48
C SER A 76 -0.05 -2.33 -9.47
N HIS A 77 -0.29 -1.63 -8.36
CA HIS A 77 0.71 -1.45 -7.30
C HIS A 77 1.12 -2.80 -6.69
N GLU A 78 0.14 -3.64 -6.36
CA GLU A 78 0.41 -4.96 -5.80
C GLU A 78 1.24 -5.83 -6.74
N LYS A 79 0.92 -5.79 -8.04
CA LYS A 79 1.65 -6.53 -9.07
C LYS A 79 3.10 -6.07 -9.15
N ASP A 80 3.32 -4.75 -9.17
CA ASP A 80 4.66 -4.19 -9.26
C ASP A 80 5.50 -4.54 -8.04
N PHE A 81 4.93 -4.40 -6.84
CA PHE A 81 5.64 -4.74 -5.61
C PHE A 81 5.94 -6.24 -5.52
N ALA A 82 5.00 -7.08 -5.94
CA ALA A 82 5.21 -8.52 -5.98
C ALA A 82 6.35 -8.90 -6.95
N GLY A 83 6.49 -8.18 -8.05
CA GLY A 83 7.58 -8.37 -9.00
C GLY A 83 8.96 -8.14 -8.38
N PHE A 84 9.06 -7.35 -7.32
CA PHE A 84 10.28 -7.12 -6.56
C PHE A 84 10.33 -7.96 -5.28
N LEU A 85 9.44 -8.93 -5.13
CA LEU A 85 9.39 -9.87 -4.00
C LEU A 85 9.19 -9.19 -2.65
N ILE A 86 8.49 -8.07 -2.60
CA ILE A 86 8.20 -7.38 -1.36
C ILE A 86 7.10 -8.14 -0.62
N GLY A 87 7.39 -8.54 0.61
CA GLY A 87 6.53 -9.44 1.39
C GLY A 87 5.64 -8.71 2.40
N TYR A 88 4.56 -8.08 1.94
CA TYR A 88 3.56 -7.52 2.86
C TYR A 88 2.75 -8.64 3.50
N ASP A 89 2.46 -8.50 4.77
CA ASP A 89 1.46 -9.36 5.42
C ASP A 89 0.05 -8.96 4.99
N ASN A 90 -0.18 -7.66 4.81
CA ASN A 90 -1.42 -7.13 4.27
C ASN A 90 -1.15 -5.88 3.43
N TYR A 91 -1.84 -5.75 2.32
CA TYR A 91 -1.84 -4.57 1.49
C TYR A 91 -3.28 -4.20 1.14
N TYR A 92 -3.75 -3.07 1.65
CA TYR A 92 -5.12 -2.61 1.48
C TYR A 92 -5.17 -1.28 0.72
N THR A 93 -6.31 -0.69 0.69
CA THR A 93 -6.51 0.71 0.30
C THR A 93 -7.17 1.44 1.46
N THR A 94 -6.89 2.73 1.60
CA THR A 94 -7.56 3.55 2.62
C THR A 94 -9.06 3.71 2.32
N HIS A 95 -9.48 3.44 1.07
CA HIS A 95 -10.89 3.37 0.67
C HIS A 95 -11.35 1.91 0.73
N SER A 96 -11.53 1.37 1.93
CA SER A 96 -12.02 0.02 2.15
C SER A 96 -12.94 0.00 3.36
N PRO A 97 -13.89 -0.95 3.43
CA PRO A 97 -14.76 -1.06 4.60
C PRO A 97 -13.97 -1.16 5.90
N ARG A 98 -12.85 -1.87 5.87
CA ARG A 98 -12.02 -2.07 7.05
C ARG A 98 -11.35 -0.78 7.52
N SER A 99 -10.81 0.01 6.60
CA SER A 99 -10.19 1.31 6.91
C SER A 99 -11.23 2.32 7.39
N GLU A 100 -12.38 2.37 6.72
CA GLU A 100 -13.48 3.25 7.10
C GLU A 100 -14.04 2.89 8.48
N GLU A 101 -14.15 1.61 8.77
CA GLU A 101 -14.60 1.13 10.07
C GLU A 101 -13.70 1.65 11.19
N ARG A 102 -12.39 1.57 11.02
CA ARG A 102 -11.45 2.07 12.03
C ARG A 102 -11.52 3.57 12.19
N ARG A 103 -11.71 4.30 11.11
CA ARG A 103 -11.82 5.76 11.14
C ARG A 103 -13.06 6.20 11.89
N VAL A 104 -14.18 5.52 11.68
CA VAL A 104 -15.46 5.83 12.35
C VAL A 104 -15.43 5.39 13.81
N GLY A 105 -14.75 4.31 14.13
CA GLY A 105 -14.69 3.74 15.47
C GLY A 105 -13.89 4.53 16.49
N LYS A 106 -13.28 5.61 16.06
CA LYS A 106 -12.60 6.51 17.00
C LYS A 106 -13.61 7.45 17.65
#